data_8ef9cafe48267676e5f373a111868e18
#
_entry.id   8ef9cafe48267676e5f373a111868e18
#
_cell.length_a   1.000
_cell.length_b   1.000
_cell.length_c   1.000
_cell.angle_alpha   90.00
_cell.angle_beta   90.00
_cell.angle_gamma   90.00
#
_symmetry.space_group_name_H-M   'P 1'
#
loop_
_entity.id
_entity.type
_entity.pdbx_description
1 polymer ?
#
loop_
_entity_poly.entity_id
_entity_poly.type
_entity_poly.pdbx_seq_one_letter_code
_entity_poly.pdbx_strand_id
1 'polypeptide(L)'
;KLIDSTFVADQSSADPALLEKALRYMRETYPAKSYGLVLWGHANGWIIKKDSIVYNTRAYGLDNNFSQKWMNIPSMACAIKRGMSGEKLTFIHGDCCNFGCVESAYELRDVCDYVIGSPAEIPDLGNYYGDLSGYFDTSSTFYKKIIDLYYDYYLKYIPEHSNIYYIKEYGDLDGYSVPFMAVKTSELENLASATASLLSTIPDKLSPTGTLDYSKVIYYGCYDGQKFNYDMYKTLKMNTAAADFNAWTPAFEKAVPYFRMSACWYTVVNKLKKEILSFDTIQDDCHALAMFFPGVSYNDVYPSWNKTVQQLQWNGPISWQQYGW
;
A
#
# COMPACT_ATOMS: atom_id res chain seq x y z
N LYS A 1 26.19 10.32 15.03
CA LYS A 1 27.37 10.80 14.29
C LYS A 1 27.15 10.50 12.81
N LEU A 2 27.21 11.52 11.92
CA LEU A 2 27.23 11.32 10.47
C LEU A 2 28.51 10.51 10.11
N ILE A 3 28.33 9.41 9.38
CA ILE A 3 29.46 8.54 8.97
C ILE A 3 29.87 8.88 7.54
N ASP A 4 28.89 9.15 6.68
CA ASP A 4 29.12 9.47 5.29
C ASP A 4 27.99 10.36 4.75
N SER A 5 28.26 11.11 3.72
CA SER A 5 27.27 11.90 2.99
C SER A 5 27.72 12.12 1.54
N THR A 6 26.79 12.07 0.62
CA THR A 6 27.03 12.37 -0.79
C THR A 6 26.00 13.39 -1.24
N PHE A 7 26.49 14.49 -1.82
CA PHE A 7 25.63 15.45 -2.48
C PHE A 7 25.33 14.98 -3.90
N VAL A 8 24.05 14.87 -4.22
CA VAL A 8 23.58 14.47 -5.57
C VAL A 8 22.89 15.68 -6.17
N ALA A 9 23.64 16.44 -6.98
CA ALA A 9 23.08 17.56 -7.72
C ALA A 9 22.35 17.09 -8.97
N ASP A 10 21.30 17.80 -9.36
CA ASP A 10 20.58 17.64 -10.63
C ASP A 10 20.00 16.24 -10.89
N GLN A 11 19.70 15.49 -9.84
CA GLN A 11 19.02 14.19 -9.94
C GLN A 11 17.75 14.16 -9.10
N SER A 12 16.69 13.58 -9.67
CA SER A 12 15.43 13.41 -8.94
C SER A 12 15.55 12.31 -7.89
N SER A 13 15.07 12.57 -6.68
CA SER A 13 14.94 11.55 -5.63
C SER A 13 13.99 10.40 -6.02
N ALA A 14 13.11 10.63 -6.99
CA ALA A 14 12.22 9.62 -7.58
C ALA A 14 12.84 8.88 -8.79
N ASP A 15 14.16 9.00 -9.01
CA ASP A 15 14.84 8.28 -10.08
C ASP A 15 15.18 6.84 -9.62
N PRO A 16 14.66 5.79 -10.31
CA PRO A 16 15.00 4.41 -9.99
C PRO A 16 16.50 4.12 -10.04
N ALA A 17 17.27 4.80 -10.90
CA ALA A 17 18.71 4.61 -10.98
C ALA A 17 19.43 5.14 -9.72
N LEU A 18 18.89 6.19 -9.11
CA LEU A 18 19.43 6.70 -7.84
C LEU A 18 19.15 5.72 -6.70
N LEU A 19 17.94 5.16 -6.63
CA LEU A 19 17.60 4.11 -5.66
C LEU A 19 18.51 2.88 -5.82
N GLU A 20 18.70 2.40 -7.06
CA GLU A 20 19.61 1.29 -7.36
C GLU A 20 21.03 1.58 -6.85
N LYS A 21 21.57 2.77 -7.17
CA LYS A 21 22.90 3.20 -6.74
C LYS A 21 23.05 3.25 -5.23
N ALA A 22 22.04 3.80 -4.53
CA ALA A 22 22.04 3.89 -3.08
C ALA A 22 22.03 2.52 -2.41
N LEU A 23 21.18 1.60 -2.88
CA LEU A 23 21.11 0.23 -2.36
C LEU A 23 22.40 -0.56 -2.63
N ARG A 24 22.97 -0.42 -3.80
CA ARG A 24 24.27 -1.03 -4.13
C ARG A 24 25.37 -0.52 -3.21
N TYR A 25 25.48 0.80 -3.07
CA TYR A 25 26.44 1.42 -2.16
C TYR A 25 26.28 0.93 -0.72
N MET A 26 25.05 0.91 -0.20
CA MET A 26 24.75 0.42 1.13
C MET A 26 25.23 -1.02 1.31
N ARG A 27 24.88 -1.91 0.39
CA ARG A 27 25.23 -3.33 0.45
C ARG A 27 26.75 -3.55 0.41
N GLU A 28 27.47 -2.80 -0.46
CA GLU A 28 28.93 -2.95 -0.64
C GLU A 28 29.73 -2.34 0.51
N THR A 29 29.23 -1.24 1.07
CA THR A 29 29.94 -0.50 2.13
C THR A 29 29.61 -1.02 3.53
N TYR A 30 28.39 -1.48 3.74
CA TYR A 30 27.87 -1.90 5.05
C TYR A 30 27.30 -3.32 4.98
N PRO A 31 28.15 -4.35 4.81
CA PRO A 31 27.66 -5.72 4.68
C PRO A 31 26.94 -6.17 5.96
N ALA A 32 25.76 -6.74 5.78
CA ALA A 32 24.92 -7.23 6.87
C ALA A 32 24.33 -8.61 6.53
N LYS A 33 23.78 -9.29 7.53
CA LYS A 33 23.12 -10.60 7.34
C LYS A 33 21.78 -10.46 6.63
N SER A 34 21.14 -9.30 6.78
CA SER A 34 19.85 -8.98 6.15
C SER A 34 19.68 -7.47 6.08
N TYR A 35 18.82 -7.03 5.21
CA TYR A 35 18.52 -5.62 4.98
C TYR A 35 17.02 -5.39 4.98
N GLY A 36 16.59 -4.28 5.55
CA GLY A 36 15.25 -3.73 5.43
C GLY A 36 15.28 -2.37 4.75
N LEU A 37 14.21 -2.00 4.07
CA LEU A 37 14.06 -0.71 3.41
C LEU A 37 12.82 0.00 3.96
N VAL A 38 13.00 1.24 4.40
CA VAL A 38 11.90 2.13 4.74
C VAL A 38 11.79 3.20 3.66
N LEU A 39 10.59 3.35 3.13
CA LEU A 39 10.24 4.31 2.10
C LEU A 39 9.32 5.37 2.71
N TRP A 40 9.89 6.52 3.08
CA TRP A 40 9.15 7.64 3.63
C TRP A 40 8.86 8.70 2.56
N GLY A 41 7.62 9.20 2.51
CA GLY A 41 7.23 10.27 1.58
C GLY A 41 5.80 10.14 1.06
N HIS A 42 5.51 10.81 -0.05
CA HIS A 42 4.20 10.72 -0.70
C HIS A 42 4.08 9.45 -1.54
N ALA A 43 2.93 8.78 -1.50
CA ALA A 43 2.63 7.67 -2.38
C ALA A 43 1.13 7.58 -2.70
N ASN A 44 0.80 6.84 -3.75
CA ASN A 44 -0.56 6.54 -4.15
C ASN A 44 -0.72 5.08 -4.61
N GLY A 45 0.03 4.20 -3.96
CA GLY A 45 -0.03 2.76 -4.17
C GLY A 45 0.37 2.35 -5.59
N TRP A 46 -0.47 1.55 -6.19
CA TRP A 46 -0.24 0.87 -7.47
C TRP A 46 -0.42 1.76 -8.71
N ILE A 47 -0.91 2.99 -8.57
CA ILE A 47 -1.24 3.85 -9.72
C ILE A 47 0.03 4.20 -10.50
N ILE A 48 0.09 3.78 -11.77
CA ILE A 48 1.22 4.07 -12.68
C ILE A 48 1.03 5.45 -13.32
N LYS A 49 2.10 6.23 -13.34
CA LYS A 49 2.16 7.50 -14.06
C LYS A 49 2.89 7.31 -15.39
N LYS A 50 2.32 7.82 -16.49
CA LYS A 50 3.05 8.02 -17.75
C LYS A 50 3.77 9.36 -17.71
N ASP A 51 5.01 9.41 -18.21
CA ASP A 51 5.94 10.56 -18.14
C ASP A 51 5.51 11.83 -18.92
N SER A 52 4.26 12.09 -19.13
CA SER A 52 3.81 13.27 -19.87
C SER A 52 2.79 14.11 -19.11
N ILE A 53 3.29 15.24 -18.63
CA ILE A 53 2.61 16.55 -18.49
C ILE A 53 1.15 16.52 -18.01
N VAL A 54 0.94 17.13 -16.84
CA VAL A 54 -0.35 17.64 -16.33
C VAL A 54 -1.37 16.56 -15.97
N TYR A 55 -1.43 16.27 -14.76
CA TYR A 55 -2.51 15.94 -13.84
C TYR A 55 -2.07 14.89 -12.78
N ASN A 56 -2.33 15.17 -11.58
CA ASN A 56 -2.20 14.61 -10.25
C ASN A 56 -2.30 13.07 -10.05
N THR A 57 -1.77 12.20 -10.86
CA THR A 57 -1.65 10.77 -10.56
C THR A 57 -0.26 10.47 -9.98
N ARG A 58 -0.22 9.73 -8.87
CA ARG A 58 0.96 9.60 -8.01
C ARG A 58 1.31 8.12 -7.83
N ALA A 59 2.56 7.74 -8.03
CA ALA A 59 3.09 6.42 -7.68
C ALA A 59 3.76 6.47 -6.30
N TYR A 60 5.09 6.60 -6.22
CA TYR A 60 5.83 6.78 -4.99
C TYR A 60 6.84 7.95 -5.13
N GLY A 61 7.04 8.69 -4.04
CA GLY A 61 8.08 9.71 -3.91
C GLY A 61 7.90 10.90 -4.86
N LEU A 62 7.20 11.94 -4.42
CA LEU A 62 7.08 13.17 -5.20
C LEU A 62 8.35 14.00 -5.09
N ASP A 63 9.03 14.24 -6.20
CA ASP A 63 10.09 15.22 -6.27
C ASP A 63 9.59 16.50 -6.96
N ASN A 64 9.29 17.51 -6.15
CA ASN A 64 8.78 18.80 -6.62
C ASN A 64 9.82 19.62 -7.38
N ASN A 65 11.12 19.37 -7.16
CA ASN A 65 12.21 20.12 -7.80
C ASN A 65 12.46 19.66 -9.25
N PHE A 66 11.99 18.47 -9.61
CA PHE A 66 12.20 17.84 -10.92
C PHE A 66 10.89 17.54 -11.64
N SER A 67 10.10 18.57 -11.93
CA SER A 67 8.87 18.45 -12.72
C SER A 67 7.86 17.44 -12.14
N GLN A 68 7.79 17.34 -10.82
CA GLN A 68 6.91 16.40 -10.11
C GLN A 68 7.10 14.94 -10.54
N LYS A 69 8.35 14.49 -10.64
CA LYS A 69 8.65 13.09 -10.95
C LYS A 69 8.19 12.15 -9.84
N TRP A 70 7.76 10.98 -10.25
CA TRP A 70 7.32 9.88 -9.40
C TRP A 70 7.99 8.58 -9.83
N MET A 71 8.26 7.69 -8.88
CA MET A 71 8.74 6.34 -9.15
C MET A 71 7.56 5.37 -9.18
N ASN A 72 7.31 4.72 -10.31
CA ASN A 72 6.31 3.65 -10.40
C ASN A 72 6.78 2.38 -9.68
N ILE A 73 5.86 1.65 -9.05
CA ILE A 73 6.21 0.45 -8.26
C ILE A 73 6.97 -0.62 -9.09
N PRO A 74 6.60 -0.93 -10.34
CA PRO A 74 7.41 -1.85 -11.16
C PRO A 74 8.86 -1.36 -11.38
N SER A 75 9.07 -0.06 -11.58
CA SER A 75 10.41 0.52 -11.71
C SER A 75 11.19 0.44 -10.41
N MET A 76 10.53 0.65 -9.28
CA MET A 76 11.09 0.48 -7.93
C MET A 76 11.54 -0.96 -7.71
N ALA A 77 10.69 -1.94 -8.02
CA ALA A 77 11.03 -3.37 -7.90
C ALA A 77 12.27 -3.72 -8.72
N CYS A 78 12.34 -3.24 -9.98
CA CYS A 78 13.52 -3.43 -10.83
C CYS A 78 14.79 -2.79 -10.25
N ALA A 79 14.69 -1.57 -9.70
CA ALA A 79 15.82 -0.88 -9.09
C ALA A 79 16.33 -1.61 -7.83
N ILE A 80 15.40 -2.08 -6.98
CA ILE A 80 15.75 -2.86 -5.79
C ILE A 80 16.44 -4.16 -6.20
N LYS A 81 15.88 -4.90 -7.14
CA LYS A 81 16.47 -6.16 -7.63
C LYS A 81 17.91 -5.97 -8.11
N ARG A 82 18.18 -4.91 -8.87
CA ARG A 82 19.53 -4.62 -9.38
C ARG A 82 20.46 -4.11 -8.28
N GLY A 83 19.99 -3.19 -7.43
CA GLY A 83 20.78 -2.64 -6.32
C GLY A 83 21.19 -3.71 -5.30
N MET A 84 20.30 -4.66 -5.04
CA MET A 84 20.53 -5.79 -4.13
C MET A 84 21.18 -7.01 -4.84
N SER A 85 21.50 -6.93 -6.12
CA SER A 85 22.07 -8.04 -6.91
C SER A 85 21.23 -9.32 -6.88
N GLY A 86 19.92 -9.18 -6.82
CA GLY A 86 18.95 -10.27 -6.74
C GLY A 86 18.69 -10.85 -5.36
N GLU A 87 19.40 -10.39 -4.33
CA GLU A 87 19.09 -10.72 -2.94
C GLU A 87 17.79 -10.02 -2.49
N LYS A 88 16.96 -10.72 -1.73
CA LYS A 88 15.75 -10.12 -1.18
C LYS A 88 16.05 -9.31 0.07
N LEU A 89 15.33 -8.21 0.21
CA LEU A 89 15.20 -7.50 1.47
C LEU A 89 14.33 -8.32 2.44
N THR A 90 14.59 -8.28 3.72
CA THR A 90 13.70 -8.87 4.72
C THR A 90 12.33 -8.21 4.70
N PHE A 91 12.31 -6.88 4.53
CA PHE A 91 11.07 -6.15 4.40
C PHE A 91 11.24 -4.87 3.58
N ILE A 92 10.12 -4.41 3.01
CA ILE A 92 9.92 -3.04 2.56
C ILE A 92 8.79 -2.46 3.40
N HIS A 93 9.08 -1.41 4.16
CA HIS A 93 8.08 -0.65 4.90
C HIS A 93 7.77 0.64 4.15
N GLY A 94 6.55 0.71 3.60
CA GLY A 94 6.02 1.94 3.01
C GLY A 94 5.45 2.85 4.10
N ASP A 95 6.29 3.74 4.63
CA ASP A 95 5.88 4.83 5.50
C ASP A 95 5.34 5.99 4.63
N CYS A 96 4.27 5.68 3.92
CA CYS A 96 3.67 6.54 2.91
C CYS A 96 2.21 6.11 2.66
N CYS A 97 1.41 7.01 2.08
CA CYS A 97 -0.01 6.79 1.82
C CYS A 97 -0.26 5.65 0.83
N ASN A 98 -1.36 4.91 1.01
CA ASN A 98 -1.90 3.94 0.05
C ASN A 98 -0.93 2.81 -0.37
N PHE A 99 0.10 2.52 0.41
CA PHE A 99 1.08 1.49 0.07
C PHE A 99 0.55 0.07 0.28
N GLY A 100 -0.42 -0.09 1.18
CA GLY A 100 -1.02 -1.36 1.59
C GLY A 100 -2.06 -1.90 0.61
N CYS A 101 -1.69 -2.06 -0.66
CA CYS A 101 -2.53 -2.69 -1.69
C CYS A 101 -1.86 -3.94 -2.28
N VAL A 102 -2.68 -4.92 -2.62
CA VAL A 102 -2.20 -6.22 -3.11
C VAL A 102 -1.40 -6.08 -4.40
N GLU A 103 -1.77 -5.14 -5.25
CA GLU A 103 -1.08 -4.86 -6.51
C GLU A 103 0.37 -4.43 -6.26
N SER A 104 0.59 -3.50 -5.33
CA SER A 104 1.95 -3.07 -4.96
C SER A 104 2.73 -4.19 -4.29
N ALA A 105 2.11 -4.94 -3.39
CA ALA A 105 2.76 -6.06 -2.72
C ALA A 105 3.18 -7.14 -3.71
N TYR A 106 2.35 -7.43 -4.71
CA TYR A 106 2.63 -8.42 -5.74
C TYR A 106 3.79 -7.99 -6.68
N GLU A 107 3.88 -6.70 -7.02
CA GLU A 107 5.03 -6.17 -7.76
C GLU A 107 6.35 -6.32 -6.99
N LEU A 108 6.31 -6.21 -5.68
CA LEU A 108 7.49 -6.26 -4.81
C LEU A 108 7.86 -7.69 -4.33
N ARG A 109 7.07 -8.71 -4.67
CA ARG A 109 7.20 -10.07 -4.10
C ARG A 109 8.53 -10.76 -4.38
N ASP A 110 9.19 -10.38 -5.47
CA ASP A 110 10.48 -10.98 -5.84
C ASP A 110 11.67 -10.25 -5.21
N VAL A 111 11.45 -9.11 -4.53
CA VAL A 111 12.52 -8.26 -4.01
C VAL A 111 12.51 -8.09 -2.49
N CYS A 112 11.46 -8.56 -1.80
CA CYS A 112 11.44 -8.61 -0.33
C CYS A 112 10.61 -9.79 0.18
N ASP A 113 10.79 -10.15 1.46
CA ASP A 113 10.03 -11.22 2.12
C ASP A 113 8.71 -10.69 2.73
N TYR A 114 8.70 -9.42 3.14
CA TYR A 114 7.50 -8.77 3.69
C TYR A 114 7.32 -7.38 3.11
N VAL A 115 6.08 -7.03 2.80
CA VAL A 115 5.63 -5.66 2.54
C VAL A 115 4.81 -5.20 3.74
N ILE A 116 5.19 -4.04 4.32
CA ILE A 116 4.51 -3.44 5.47
C ILE A 116 4.03 -2.05 5.05
N GLY A 117 2.79 -1.70 5.30
CA GLY A 117 2.27 -0.39 4.94
C GLY A 117 0.79 -0.20 5.25
N SER A 118 0.29 0.99 4.96
CA SER A 118 -1.10 1.37 5.12
C SER A 118 -1.84 1.37 3.77
N PRO A 119 -3.06 0.83 3.68
CA PRO A 119 -3.90 0.99 2.50
C PRO A 119 -4.51 2.38 2.37
N ALA A 120 -4.48 3.18 3.45
CA ALA A 120 -5.02 4.53 3.54
C ALA A 120 -3.93 5.61 3.48
N GLU A 121 -4.35 6.86 3.48
CA GLU A 121 -3.45 7.98 3.78
C GLU A 121 -2.97 7.90 5.22
N ILE A 122 -1.71 8.26 5.45
CA ILE A 122 -1.09 8.27 6.77
C ILE A 122 -0.73 9.69 7.19
N PRO A 123 -0.61 9.97 8.50
CA PRO A 123 -0.12 11.26 8.98
C PRO A 123 1.29 11.59 8.48
N ASP A 124 1.56 12.87 8.28
CA ASP A 124 2.82 13.40 7.75
C ASP A 124 4.06 13.16 8.64
N LEU A 125 3.83 12.90 9.92
CA LEU A 125 4.91 12.52 10.85
C LEU A 125 5.53 11.15 10.54
N GLY A 126 4.79 10.28 9.82
CA GLY A 126 5.24 8.92 9.55
C GLY A 126 5.32 8.04 10.81
N ASN A 127 6.14 7.00 10.76
CA ASN A 127 6.30 6.08 11.88
C ASN A 127 7.13 6.71 13.02
N TYR A 128 7.00 6.14 14.21
CA TYR A 128 7.78 6.55 15.38
C TYR A 128 9.21 6.00 15.32
N TYR A 129 10.12 6.79 14.77
CA TYR A 129 11.55 6.41 14.66
C TYR A 129 12.36 6.65 15.93
N GLY A 130 11.73 7.07 17.02
CA GLY A 130 12.35 7.13 18.35
C GLY A 130 12.63 5.75 18.96
N ASP A 131 11.89 4.72 18.49
CA ASP A 131 12.13 3.32 18.81
C ASP A 131 12.30 2.50 17.53
N LEU A 132 13.53 2.05 17.29
CA LEU A 132 13.88 1.23 16.13
C LEU A 132 13.90 -0.28 16.43
N SER A 133 13.47 -0.71 17.62
CA SER A 133 13.59 -2.11 18.06
C SER A 133 12.85 -3.08 17.11
N GLY A 134 11.72 -2.68 16.54
CA GLY A 134 11.00 -3.47 15.56
C GLY A 134 11.75 -3.67 14.24
N TYR A 135 12.52 -2.67 13.81
CA TYR A 135 13.29 -2.73 12.56
C TYR A 135 14.55 -3.59 12.65
N PHE A 136 15.08 -3.76 13.86
CA PHE A 136 16.25 -4.61 14.13
C PHE A 136 15.89 -5.95 14.78
N ASP A 137 14.60 -6.25 14.92
CA ASP A 137 14.15 -7.54 15.41
C ASP A 137 14.40 -8.63 14.37
N THR A 138 15.06 -9.70 14.77
CA THR A 138 15.34 -10.86 13.91
C THR A 138 14.37 -12.02 14.10
N SER A 139 13.33 -11.83 14.91
CA SER A 139 12.29 -12.85 15.08
C SER A 139 11.44 -13.03 13.82
N SER A 140 10.82 -14.19 13.66
CA SER A 140 9.90 -14.44 12.54
C SER A 140 8.62 -13.59 12.55
N THR A 141 8.41 -12.80 13.60
CA THR A 141 7.26 -11.93 13.80
C THR A 141 7.63 -10.46 13.98
N PHE A 142 8.82 -10.06 13.56
CA PHE A 142 9.35 -8.69 13.66
C PHE A 142 8.38 -7.61 13.15
N TYR A 143 7.64 -7.91 12.09
CA TYR A 143 6.65 -7.01 11.50
C TYR A 143 5.55 -6.59 12.48
N LYS A 144 5.22 -7.45 13.46
CA LYS A 144 4.24 -7.10 14.51
C LYS A 144 4.73 -5.91 15.33
N LYS A 145 5.99 -5.91 15.73
CA LYS A 145 6.57 -4.80 16.49
C LYS A 145 6.56 -3.49 15.71
N ILE A 146 6.87 -3.53 14.42
CA ILE A 146 6.83 -2.33 13.57
C ILE A 146 5.40 -1.76 13.53
N ILE A 147 4.40 -2.63 13.31
CA ILE A 147 3.01 -2.23 13.23
C ILE A 147 2.47 -1.78 14.60
N ASP A 148 2.82 -2.49 15.68
CA ASP A 148 2.37 -2.14 17.03
C ASP A 148 2.96 -0.81 17.49
N LEU A 149 4.24 -0.53 17.20
CA LEU A 149 4.87 0.76 17.49
C LEU A 149 4.15 1.91 16.79
N TYR A 150 3.83 1.74 15.51
CA TYR A 150 3.07 2.73 14.74
C TYR A 150 1.69 2.95 15.34
N TYR A 151 0.96 1.87 15.58
CA TYR A 151 -0.39 1.89 16.12
C TYR A 151 -0.45 2.54 17.51
N ASP A 152 0.42 2.10 18.43
CA ASP A 152 0.46 2.62 19.78
C ASP A 152 0.90 4.09 19.84
N TYR A 153 1.79 4.51 18.93
CA TYR A 153 2.20 5.90 18.82
C TYR A 153 1.03 6.81 18.47
N TYR A 154 0.24 6.46 17.45
CA TYR A 154 -0.89 7.29 17.03
C TYR A 154 -2.08 7.20 17.95
N LEU A 155 -2.37 6.04 18.55
CA LEU A 155 -3.52 5.88 19.43
C LEU A 155 -3.31 6.41 20.84
N LYS A 156 -2.11 6.26 21.37
CA LYS A 156 -1.84 6.57 22.77
C LYS A 156 -0.96 7.80 22.96
N TYR A 157 0.16 7.83 22.25
CA TYR A 157 1.20 8.83 22.49
C TYR A 157 0.84 10.19 21.89
N ILE A 158 0.39 10.24 20.65
CA ILE A 158 0.09 11.50 19.97
C ILE A 158 -1.07 12.26 20.64
N PRO A 159 -2.23 11.66 20.96
CA PRO A 159 -3.29 12.37 21.67
C PRO A 159 -2.84 12.99 22.99
N GLU A 160 -1.95 12.31 23.71
CA GLU A 160 -1.49 12.76 25.03
C GLU A 160 -0.42 13.86 24.97
N HIS A 161 0.41 13.87 23.93
CA HIS A 161 1.65 14.66 23.91
C HIS A 161 1.73 15.70 22.80
N SER A 162 0.80 15.72 21.83
CA SER A 162 0.95 16.59 20.69
C SER A 162 -0.06 17.73 20.63
N ASN A 163 0.48 18.89 20.24
CA ASN A 163 -0.28 20.04 19.80
C ASN A 163 -0.53 19.99 18.27
N ILE A 164 -0.51 18.85 17.66
CA ILE A 164 -0.64 18.68 16.23
C ILE A 164 -2.00 19.23 15.78
N TYR A 165 -1.96 20.09 14.77
CA TYR A 165 -3.12 20.77 14.21
C TYR A 165 -4.28 19.82 13.91
N TYR A 166 -4.00 18.66 13.31
CA TYR A 166 -5.01 17.69 12.93
C TYR A 166 -5.76 17.06 14.12
N ILE A 167 -5.07 16.77 15.22
CA ILE A 167 -5.70 16.21 16.41
C ILE A 167 -6.59 17.27 17.09
N LYS A 168 -6.16 18.54 17.07
CA LYS A 168 -6.99 19.64 17.59
C LYS A 168 -8.20 19.95 16.71
N GLU A 169 -8.06 19.82 15.39
CA GLU A 169 -9.14 20.13 14.45
C GLU A 169 -10.24 19.06 14.47
N TYR A 170 -9.87 17.79 14.68
CA TYR A 170 -10.78 16.67 14.53
C TYR A 170 -11.21 15.99 15.86
N GLY A 171 -10.75 16.51 16.99
CA GLY A 171 -11.17 16.04 18.32
C GLY A 171 -10.65 14.66 18.69
N ASP A 172 -11.41 13.97 19.56
CA ASP A 172 -11.08 12.64 20.08
C ASP A 172 -11.22 11.55 19.01
N LEU A 173 -10.39 11.63 17.97
CA LEU A 173 -10.33 10.55 16.99
C LEU A 173 -9.60 9.37 17.61
N ASP A 174 -10.32 8.28 17.75
CA ASP A 174 -9.79 7.00 18.18
C ASP A 174 -8.89 6.44 17.08
N GLY A 175 -7.64 6.94 17.04
CA GLY A 175 -6.62 6.55 16.08
C GLY A 175 -6.78 7.17 14.69
N TYR A 176 -6.09 8.24 14.47
CA TYR A 176 -6.04 8.92 13.18
C TYR A 176 -5.19 8.13 12.17
N SER A 177 -5.85 7.64 11.09
CA SER A 177 -5.21 6.97 9.94
C SER A 177 -4.22 5.85 10.30
N VAL A 178 -4.66 4.84 11.01
CA VAL A 178 -3.81 3.73 11.43
C VAL A 178 -4.30 2.33 10.97
N PRO A 179 -4.85 2.14 9.77
CA PRO A 179 -4.91 0.81 9.20
C PRO A 179 -3.50 0.47 8.68
N PHE A 180 -2.92 -0.61 9.20
CA PHE A 180 -1.58 -1.04 8.85
C PHE A 180 -1.51 -2.57 8.79
N MET A 181 -0.80 -3.10 7.80
CA MET A 181 -0.71 -4.53 7.59
C MET A 181 0.72 -4.97 7.23
N ALA A 182 0.98 -6.27 7.41
CA ALA A 182 2.11 -6.97 6.84
C ALA A 182 1.63 -8.01 5.83
N VAL A 183 2.21 -8.00 4.64
CA VAL A 183 2.02 -9.02 3.61
C VAL A 183 3.28 -9.87 3.51
N LYS A 184 3.13 -11.18 3.65
CA LYS A 184 4.18 -12.17 3.43
C LYS A 184 4.23 -12.52 1.95
N THR A 185 5.27 -12.10 1.27
CA THR A 185 5.34 -12.15 -0.20
C THR A 185 5.41 -13.56 -0.77
N SER A 186 5.97 -14.51 -0.02
CA SER A 186 6.01 -15.93 -0.43
C SER A 186 4.62 -16.59 -0.56
N GLU A 187 3.59 -15.99 0.02
CA GLU A 187 2.21 -16.49 -0.05
C GLU A 187 1.37 -15.83 -1.17
N LEU A 188 1.93 -14.82 -1.87
CA LEU A 188 1.17 -14.03 -2.83
C LEU A 188 0.77 -14.79 -4.09
N GLU A 189 1.57 -15.74 -4.57
CA GLU A 189 1.20 -16.59 -5.70
C GLU A 189 0.00 -17.48 -5.36
N ASN A 190 -0.02 -18.03 -4.14
CA ASN A 190 -1.15 -18.80 -3.63
C ASN A 190 -2.40 -17.92 -3.47
N LEU A 191 -2.24 -16.71 -2.91
CA LEU A 191 -3.35 -15.74 -2.80
C LEU A 191 -3.88 -15.36 -4.18
N ALA A 192 -3.00 -15.09 -5.15
CA ALA A 192 -3.38 -14.71 -6.50
C ALA A 192 -4.21 -15.81 -7.20
N SER A 193 -3.75 -17.06 -7.12
CA SER A 193 -4.46 -18.21 -7.67
C SER A 193 -5.81 -18.43 -7.00
N ALA A 194 -5.86 -18.35 -5.68
CA ALA A 194 -7.11 -18.47 -4.92
C ALA A 194 -8.08 -17.33 -5.26
N THR A 195 -7.57 -16.09 -5.40
CA THR A 195 -8.39 -14.93 -5.75
C THR A 195 -8.94 -15.04 -7.17
N ALA A 196 -8.13 -15.45 -8.14
CA ALA A 196 -8.59 -15.69 -9.51
C ALA A 196 -9.72 -16.75 -9.54
N SER A 197 -9.57 -17.84 -8.79
CA SER A 197 -10.61 -18.87 -8.65
C SER A 197 -11.89 -18.32 -8.03
N LEU A 198 -11.77 -17.52 -6.97
CA LEU A 198 -12.92 -16.90 -6.31
C LEU A 198 -13.64 -15.90 -7.22
N LEU A 199 -12.90 -15.03 -7.92
CA LEU A 199 -13.47 -14.06 -8.86
C LEU A 199 -14.19 -14.73 -10.03
N SER A 200 -13.73 -15.88 -10.48
CA SER A 200 -14.38 -16.65 -11.56
C SER A 200 -15.79 -17.14 -11.19
N THR A 201 -16.17 -17.12 -9.91
CA THR A 201 -17.53 -17.47 -9.46
C THR A 201 -18.54 -16.34 -9.62
N ILE A 202 -18.08 -15.11 -9.89
CA ILE A 202 -18.92 -13.90 -10.00
C ILE A 202 -18.66 -13.08 -11.28
N PRO A 203 -18.52 -13.70 -12.47
CA PRO A 203 -18.10 -13.00 -13.69
C PRO A 203 -19.06 -11.89 -14.09
N ASP A 204 -20.37 -12.08 -13.92
CA ASP A 204 -21.39 -11.09 -14.26
C ASP A 204 -21.25 -9.82 -13.40
N LYS A 205 -20.93 -9.95 -12.11
CA LYS A 205 -20.71 -8.79 -11.24
C LYS A 205 -19.45 -8.02 -11.59
N LEU A 206 -18.43 -8.70 -12.13
CA LEU A 206 -17.14 -8.12 -12.50
C LEU A 206 -17.13 -7.52 -13.90
N SER A 207 -18.14 -7.75 -14.71
CA SER A 207 -18.25 -7.19 -16.08
C SER A 207 -18.50 -5.68 -16.06
N PRO A 208 -18.26 -4.95 -17.17
CA PRO A 208 -18.56 -3.53 -17.28
C PRO A 208 -20.04 -3.16 -17.07
N THR A 209 -20.96 -4.11 -17.22
CA THR A 209 -22.40 -3.96 -16.96
C THR A 209 -22.81 -4.49 -15.57
N GLY A 210 -21.90 -5.14 -14.88
CA GLY A 210 -22.12 -5.69 -13.54
C GLY A 210 -21.90 -4.64 -12.45
N THR A 211 -22.20 -5.02 -11.22
CA THR A 211 -21.98 -4.19 -10.04
C THR A 211 -21.60 -5.03 -8.84
N LEU A 212 -20.52 -4.66 -8.21
CA LEU A 212 -20.15 -5.17 -6.89
C LEU A 212 -20.91 -4.41 -5.80
N ASP A 213 -21.34 -5.13 -4.77
CA ASP A 213 -21.93 -4.52 -3.58
C ASP A 213 -20.82 -3.96 -2.67
N TYR A 214 -20.76 -2.63 -2.58
CA TYR A 214 -19.85 -1.89 -1.71
C TYR A 214 -20.58 -1.23 -0.52
N SER A 215 -21.85 -1.52 -0.30
CA SER A 215 -22.70 -0.81 0.68
C SER A 215 -22.17 -0.86 2.12
N LYS A 216 -21.37 -1.89 2.44
CA LYS A 216 -20.72 -2.08 3.75
C LYS A 216 -19.23 -2.31 3.63
N VAL A 217 -18.63 -1.89 2.54
CA VAL A 217 -17.19 -2.04 2.29
C VAL A 217 -16.48 -0.72 2.50
N ILE A 218 -15.39 -0.79 3.22
CA ILE A 218 -14.49 0.34 3.42
C ILE A 218 -13.70 0.61 2.13
N TYR A 219 -13.58 1.88 1.76
CA TYR A 219 -12.59 2.35 0.83
C TYR A 219 -11.52 3.14 1.58
N TYR A 220 -10.26 2.86 1.30
CA TYR A 220 -9.13 3.49 1.96
C TYR A 220 -8.64 4.75 1.25
N GLY A 221 -8.94 4.90 -0.02
CA GLY A 221 -8.55 6.04 -0.83
C GLY A 221 -9.70 6.67 -1.58
N CYS A 222 -9.63 8.00 -1.73
CA CYS A 222 -10.54 8.75 -2.57
C CYS A 222 -9.74 9.83 -3.32
N TYR A 223 -9.85 9.87 -4.63
CA TYR A 223 -9.16 10.82 -5.47
C TYR A 223 -10.10 11.44 -6.50
N ASP A 224 -10.15 12.78 -6.54
CA ASP A 224 -11.09 13.55 -7.37
C ASP A 224 -12.55 13.03 -7.28
N GLY A 225 -12.98 12.65 -6.07
CA GLY A 225 -14.31 12.09 -5.82
C GLY A 225 -14.48 10.60 -6.19
N GLN A 226 -13.45 9.97 -6.76
CA GLN A 226 -13.46 8.56 -7.08
C GLN A 226 -12.93 7.75 -5.90
N LYS A 227 -13.78 6.89 -5.33
CA LYS A 227 -13.40 5.96 -4.27
C LYS A 227 -12.61 4.81 -4.86
N PHE A 228 -11.50 4.46 -4.26
CA PHE A 228 -10.66 3.34 -4.70
C PHE A 228 -9.99 2.68 -3.50
N ASN A 229 -9.20 1.63 -3.73
CA ASN A 229 -8.55 0.86 -2.68
C ASN A 229 -9.58 0.34 -1.66
N TYR A 230 -10.54 -0.44 -2.15
CA TYR A 230 -11.49 -1.10 -1.28
C TYR A 230 -10.83 -2.22 -0.48
N ASP A 231 -11.30 -2.44 0.75
CA ASP A 231 -10.85 -3.59 1.54
C ASP A 231 -11.10 -4.88 0.77
N MET A 232 -10.01 -5.62 0.50
CA MET A 232 -10.06 -6.82 -0.33
C MET A 232 -10.91 -7.91 0.31
N TYR A 233 -10.69 -8.17 1.60
CA TYR A 233 -11.38 -9.23 2.33
C TYR A 233 -12.89 -8.98 2.38
N LYS A 234 -13.28 -7.77 2.79
CA LYS A 234 -14.70 -7.41 2.90
C LYS A 234 -15.39 -7.36 1.56
N THR A 235 -14.75 -6.85 0.51
CA THR A 235 -15.31 -6.82 -0.84
C THR A 235 -15.64 -8.23 -1.32
N LEU A 236 -14.69 -9.16 -1.19
CA LEU A 236 -14.89 -10.53 -1.64
C LEU A 236 -15.96 -11.24 -0.79
N LYS A 237 -15.95 -11.05 0.53
CA LYS A 237 -16.96 -11.60 1.44
C LYS A 237 -18.39 -11.18 1.09
N MET A 238 -18.57 -9.92 0.75
CA MET A 238 -19.90 -9.36 0.40
C MET A 238 -20.42 -9.83 -0.96
N ASN A 239 -19.53 -10.20 -1.86
CA ASN A 239 -19.90 -10.40 -3.27
C ASN A 239 -19.88 -11.85 -3.74
N THR A 240 -19.32 -12.76 -2.96
CA THR A 240 -19.20 -14.20 -3.30
C THR A 240 -20.05 -15.08 -2.39
N ALA A 241 -20.27 -16.31 -2.77
CA ALA A 241 -20.97 -17.27 -1.92
C ALA A 241 -20.09 -17.64 -0.70
N ALA A 242 -20.71 -17.85 0.46
CA ALA A 242 -20.00 -18.10 1.71
C ALA A 242 -19.07 -19.34 1.63
N ALA A 243 -19.46 -20.38 0.90
CA ALA A 243 -18.64 -21.58 0.74
C ALA A 243 -17.35 -21.28 -0.04
N ASP A 244 -17.44 -20.52 -1.13
CA ASP A 244 -16.30 -20.15 -1.98
C ASP A 244 -15.38 -19.19 -1.23
N PHE A 245 -15.96 -18.22 -0.52
CA PHE A 245 -15.21 -17.28 0.32
C PHE A 245 -14.44 -18.01 1.44
N ASN A 246 -15.08 -18.97 2.12
CA ASN A 246 -14.44 -19.75 3.18
C ASN A 246 -13.28 -20.62 2.63
N ALA A 247 -13.38 -21.09 1.39
CA ALA A 247 -12.29 -21.80 0.74
C ALA A 247 -11.10 -20.90 0.39
N TRP A 248 -11.34 -19.62 0.11
CA TRP A 248 -10.33 -18.60 -0.20
C TRP A 248 -9.61 -18.08 1.04
N THR A 249 -10.33 -17.92 2.16
CA THR A 249 -9.86 -17.27 3.40
C THR A 249 -8.47 -17.76 3.88
N PRO A 250 -8.17 -19.10 3.89
CA PRO A 250 -6.86 -19.57 4.35
C PRO A 250 -5.66 -19.05 3.52
N ALA A 251 -5.87 -18.78 2.22
CA ALA A 251 -4.81 -18.20 1.38
C ALA A 251 -4.57 -16.73 1.77
N PHE A 252 -5.63 -15.99 2.06
CA PHE A 252 -5.54 -14.62 2.52
C PHE A 252 -4.86 -14.51 3.89
N GLU A 253 -5.26 -15.30 4.87
CA GLU A 253 -4.69 -15.28 6.23
C GLU A 253 -3.20 -15.62 6.25
N LYS A 254 -2.74 -16.51 5.35
CA LYS A 254 -1.32 -16.79 5.19
C LYS A 254 -0.56 -15.62 4.59
N ALA A 255 -1.17 -14.94 3.62
CA ALA A 255 -0.56 -13.80 2.94
C ALA A 255 -0.56 -12.54 3.83
N VAL A 256 -1.58 -12.36 4.68
CA VAL A 256 -1.70 -11.22 5.60
C VAL A 256 -1.62 -11.70 7.05
N PRO A 257 -0.43 -12.06 7.55
CA PRO A 257 -0.28 -12.69 8.86
C PRO A 257 -0.52 -11.75 10.03
N TYR A 258 -0.56 -10.44 9.79
CA TYR A 258 -0.83 -9.46 10.83
C TYR A 258 -1.30 -8.12 10.27
N PHE A 259 -2.26 -7.53 10.94
CA PHE A 259 -2.72 -6.17 10.70
C PHE A 259 -3.27 -5.54 11.98
N ARG A 260 -3.34 -4.21 12.00
CA ARG A 260 -4.07 -3.43 13.00
C ARG A 260 -4.83 -2.32 12.30
N MET A 261 -5.99 -1.96 12.84
CA MET A 261 -6.84 -0.92 12.28
C MET A 261 -7.34 0.00 13.37
N SER A 262 -7.36 1.29 13.08
CA SER A 262 -8.13 2.28 13.85
C SER A 262 -9.59 2.30 13.39
N ALA A 263 -10.48 2.81 14.23
CA ALA A 263 -11.87 3.02 13.88
C ALA A 263 -12.08 4.15 12.86
N CYS A 264 -11.09 5.00 12.67
CA CYS A 264 -11.14 6.13 11.77
C CYS A 264 -9.86 6.22 10.93
N TRP A 265 -9.98 6.73 9.71
CA TRP A 265 -8.84 7.16 8.89
C TRP A 265 -9.20 8.37 8.06
N TYR A 266 -8.15 9.00 7.58
CA TYR A 266 -8.24 10.21 6.81
C TYR A 266 -8.21 9.91 5.31
N THR A 267 -9.05 10.59 4.54
CA THR A 267 -8.98 10.55 3.08
C THR A 267 -9.38 11.90 2.48
N VAL A 268 -8.86 12.21 1.31
CA VAL A 268 -9.22 13.39 0.54
C VAL A 268 -10.37 13.04 -0.41
N VAL A 269 -11.56 13.53 -0.13
CA VAL A 269 -12.75 13.30 -0.96
C VAL A 269 -12.71 14.14 -2.24
N ASN A 270 -12.17 15.36 -2.13
CA ASN A 270 -11.88 16.24 -3.26
C ASN A 270 -10.81 17.27 -2.82
N LYS A 271 -10.32 18.09 -3.77
CA LYS A 271 -9.23 19.07 -3.52
C LYS A 271 -9.54 20.07 -2.40
N LEU A 272 -10.79 20.25 -2.04
CA LEU A 272 -11.24 21.29 -1.10
C LEU A 272 -11.83 20.72 0.19
N LYS A 273 -12.17 19.42 0.23
CA LYS A 273 -12.86 18.81 1.34
C LYS A 273 -12.11 17.56 1.81
N LYS A 274 -11.62 17.63 3.03
CA LYS A 274 -11.08 16.49 3.76
C LYS A 274 -12.22 15.80 4.49
N GLU A 275 -12.29 14.50 4.45
CA GLU A 275 -13.31 13.71 5.15
C GLU A 275 -12.63 12.66 6.00
N ILE A 276 -13.11 12.55 7.21
CA ILE A 276 -12.74 11.47 8.12
C ILE A 276 -13.83 10.41 7.98
N LEU A 277 -13.40 9.22 7.67
CA LEU A 277 -14.27 8.07 7.61
C LEU A 277 -14.22 7.36 8.94
N SER A 278 -15.40 7.23 9.58
CA SER A 278 -15.58 6.46 10.79
C SER A 278 -16.54 5.31 10.52
N PHE A 279 -16.21 4.12 11.02
CA PHE A 279 -17.02 2.93 10.85
C PHE A 279 -17.11 2.17 12.16
N ASP A 280 -18.31 2.01 12.68
CA ASP A 280 -18.57 1.40 13.98
C ASP A 280 -18.25 -0.10 14.08
N THR A 281 -18.09 -0.77 12.93
CA THR A 281 -17.93 -2.23 12.85
C THR A 281 -16.72 -2.69 12.05
N ILE A 282 -15.70 -1.86 11.96
CA ILE A 282 -14.51 -2.11 11.12
C ILE A 282 -13.75 -3.36 11.53
N GLN A 283 -13.58 -3.59 12.82
CA GLN A 283 -12.66 -4.59 13.34
C GLN A 283 -13.08 -6.03 13.02
N ASP A 284 -14.37 -6.27 12.76
CA ASP A 284 -14.87 -7.63 12.60
C ASP A 284 -14.68 -8.19 11.19
N ASP A 285 -14.52 -7.36 10.16
CA ASP A 285 -14.60 -7.81 8.78
C ASP A 285 -13.60 -7.16 7.80
N CYS A 286 -12.71 -6.27 8.24
CA CYS A 286 -11.72 -5.62 7.39
C CYS A 286 -10.30 -5.97 7.82
N HIS A 287 -9.37 -6.05 6.89
CA HIS A 287 -8.06 -6.64 7.12
C HIS A 287 -6.89 -5.76 6.65
N ALA A 288 -7.13 -4.47 6.46
CA ALA A 288 -6.14 -3.47 6.11
C ALA A 288 -5.30 -3.78 4.84
N LEU A 289 -5.80 -4.63 3.95
CA LEU A 289 -5.24 -4.84 2.62
C LEU A 289 -6.26 -4.40 1.57
N ALA A 290 -5.85 -3.43 0.75
CA ALA A 290 -6.68 -2.95 -0.34
C ALA A 290 -6.48 -3.77 -1.62
N MET A 291 -7.53 -3.79 -2.46
CA MET A 291 -7.48 -4.26 -3.84
C MET A 291 -8.29 -3.32 -4.73
N PHE A 292 -7.81 -3.10 -5.94
CA PHE A 292 -8.55 -2.38 -6.96
C PHE A 292 -9.48 -3.32 -7.73
N PHE A 293 -10.71 -2.89 -7.91
CA PHE A 293 -11.70 -3.56 -8.75
C PHE A 293 -12.07 -2.61 -9.88
N PRO A 294 -11.90 -3.01 -11.16
CA PRO A 294 -12.31 -2.20 -12.30
C PRO A 294 -13.77 -1.76 -12.23
N GLY A 295 -14.04 -0.58 -12.74
CA GLY A 295 -15.39 0.00 -12.78
C GLY A 295 -15.51 1.07 -13.88
N VAL A 296 -16.70 1.27 -14.41
CA VAL A 296 -16.95 2.20 -15.53
C VAL A 296 -16.48 3.62 -15.21
N SER A 297 -16.69 4.08 -13.98
CA SER A 297 -16.27 5.42 -13.53
C SER A 297 -14.76 5.67 -13.63
N TYR A 298 -13.95 4.62 -13.65
CA TYR A 298 -12.49 4.74 -13.73
C TYR A 298 -11.94 4.81 -15.17
N ASN A 299 -12.78 4.70 -16.17
CA ASN A 299 -12.38 4.90 -17.56
C ASN A 299 -12.03 6.35 -17.87
N ASP A 300 -12.72 7.30 -17.23
CA ASP A 300 -12.58 8.73 -17.46
C ASP A 300 -11.47 9.38 -16.61
N VAL A 301 -10.88 8.62 -15.69
CA VAL A 301 -9.69 9.04 -14.95
C VAL A 301 -8.47 8.95 -15.86
N TYR A 302 -7.61 9.98 -15.87
CA TYR A 302 -6.41 9.97 -16.71
C TYR A 302 -5.13 9.77 -15.90
N PRO A 303 -4.29 8.78 -16.25
CA PRO A 303 -4.59 7.66 -17.16
C PRO A 303 -5.70 6.77 -16.61
N SER A 304 -6.47 6.11 -17.48
CA SER A 304 -7.54 5.20 -17.04
C SER A 304 -7.02 4.14 -16.07
N TRP A 305 -7.60 4.10 -14.89
CA TRP A 305 -7.18 3.14 -13.85
C TRP A 305 -7.46 1.69 -14.26
N ASN A 306 -8.54 1.45 -15.00
CA ASN A 306 -8.84 0.12 -15.54
C ASN A 306 -7.75 -0.37 -16.50
N LYS A 307 -7.14 0.52 -17.28
CA LYS A 307 -6.00 0.19 -18.16
C LYS A 307 -4.69 0.12 -17.40
N THR A 308 -4.54 0.91 -16.36
CA THR A 308 -3.33 0.96 -15.55
C THR A 308 -3.15 -0.32 -14.75
N VAL A 309 -4.18 -0.80 -14.07
CA VAL A 309 -4.10 -2.04 -13.27
C VAL A 309 -3.76 -3.25 -14.13
N GLN A 310 -4.16 -3.25 -15.41
CA GLN A 310 -3.84 -4.33 -16.35
C GLN A 310 -2.35 -4.40 -16.74
N GLN A 311 -1.56 -3.36 -16.45
CA GLN A 311 -0.11 -3.33 -16.70
C GLN A 311 0.70 -3.92 -15.53
N LEU A 312 0.04 -4.18 -14.40
CA LEU A 312 0.67 -4.73 -13.20
C LEU A 312 0.70 -6.27 -13.26
N GLN A 313 1.69 -6.85 -12.61
CA GLN A 313 1.86 -8.31 -12.57
C GLN A 313 0.68 -9.02 -11.89
N TRP A 314 0.01 -8.36 -10.93
CA TRP A 314 -1.22 -8.87 -10.30
C TRP A 314 -2.32 -9.20 -11.32
N ASN A 315 -2.38 -8.46 -12.43
CA ASN A 315 -3.32 -8.77 -13.51
C ASN A 315 -3.02 -10.11 -14.23
N GLY A 316 -1.80 -10.63 -14.16
CA GLY A 316 -1.45 -11.90 -14.80
C GLY A 316 -2.40 -13.04 -14.36
N PRO A 317 -2.43 -13.40 -13.07
CA PRO A 317 -3.35 -14.43 -12.57
C PRO A 317 -4.83 -14.00 -12.57
N ILE A 318 -5.14 -12.71 -12.33
CA ILE A 318 -6.52 -12.21 -12.21
C ILE A 318 -7.17 -12.06 -13.59
N SER A 319 -6.40 -11.55 -14.58
CA SER A 319 -6.86 -11.38 -15.97
C SER A 319 -8.17 -10.58 -16.10
N TRP A 320 -8.14 -9.29 -15.75
CA TRP A 320 -9.32 -8.42 -15.84
C TRP A 320 -9.96 -8.39 -17.22
N GLN A 321 -9.17 -8.68 -18.26
CA GLN A 321 -9.65 -8.78 -19.65
C GLN A 321 -10.71 -9.87 -19.86
N GLN A 322 -10.66 -10.97 -19.09
CA GLN A 322 -11.66 -12.04 -19.16
C GLN A 322 -13.05 -11.58 -18.72
N TYR A 323 -13.13 -10.50 -17.95
CA TYR A 323 -14.38 -9.90 -17.48
C TYR A 323 -14.82 -8.71 -18.35
N GLY A 324 -14.08 -8.39 -19.44
CA GLY A 324 -14.43 -7.34 -20.40
C GLY A 324 -13.76 -5.98 -20.14
N TRP A 325 -12.76 -5.91 -19.30
CA TRP A 325 -11.99 -4.68 -19.00
C TRP A 325 -10.74 -4.47 -19.85
#